data_33d9afe4c841065d811040617cb46754
#
_entry.id   33d9afe4c841065d811040617cb46754
#
_cell.length_a   1.000
_cell.length_b   1.000
_cell.length_c   1.000
_cell.angle_alpha   90.00
_cell.angle_beta   90.00
_cell.angle_gamma   90.00
#
_symmetry.space_group_name_H-M   'P 1'
#
loop_
_entity.id
_entity.type
_entity.pdbx_description
1 polymer ?
#
loop_
_entity_poly.entity_id
_entity_poly.type
_entity_poly.pdbx_seq_one_letter_code
_entity_poly.pdbx_strand_id
1 'polypeptide(L)'
;MKFLKFLVVLTIGITCCMNFTSCSNEEDEPDSGVVGNGTVNPATVFANGIPQKVGGMNLTVNSDGLVSALTDGSVKVTFEYPCMSRANEADVIMNVSDEEGDRVIYVTLNDLGYSKYWKRVYDDGDVDEYWFEYNSDGQLKKIKAQNSEGSGTVEYTYDNGNIISVKMTPADGGTMKISYGSAPIKNVGGVMILTMFGIDDPDMQYAYYAGLFGKSTVSLPIKNEAYFDGEDIVEDYSWVINDNGLPTKLTTKYTDSDYSDTEDMYFVW
;
A
#
# COMPACT_ATOMS: atom_id res chain seq x y z
N MET A 1 -14.98 14.61 13.54
CA MET A 1 -14.46 14.81 12.17
C MET A 1 -14.61 13.46 11.48
N LYS A 2 -15.47 13.35 10.48
CA LYS A 2 -15.72 12.07 9.81
C LYS A 2 -14.68 11.95 8.70
N PHE A 3 -13.64 11.16 8.91
CA PHE A 3 -12.82 10.66 7.81
C PHE A 3 -13.76 9.93 6.88
N LEU A 4 -13.82 10.39 5.64
CA LEU A 4 -14.53 9.70 4.58
C LEU A 4 -13.73 8.43 4.29
N LYS A 5 -14.13 7.34 4.92
CA LYS A 5 -13.60 6.02 4.61
C LYS A 5 -14.04 5.70 3.20
N PHE A 6 -13.16 5.84 2.22
CA PHE A 6 -13.32 5.18 0.93
C PHE A 6 -13.06 3.69 1.14
N LEU A 7 -13.98 3.08 1.84
CA LEU A 7 -14.19 1.66 1.74
C LEU A 7 -14.80 1.46 0.35
N VAL A 8 -14.14 0.72 -0.51
CA VAL A 8 -14.79 0.14 -1.68
C VAL A 8 -15.80 -0.86 -1.12
N VAL A 9 -16.95 -0.34 -0.67
CA VAL A 9 -18.10 -1.17 -0.34
C VAL A 9 -18.75 -1.52 -1.66
N LEU A 10 -18.35 -2.66 -2.21
CA LEU A 10 -19.05 -3.29 -3.30
C LEU A 10 -20.38 -3.86 -2.76
N THR A 11 -21.40 -3.01 -2.58
CA THR A 11 -22.76 -3.48 -2.34
C THR A 11 -23.36 -3.89 -3.68
N ILE A 12 -23.17 -5.14 -4.07
CA ILE A 12 -23.99 -5.77 -5.10
C ILE A 12 -24.94 -6.75 -4.42
N GLY A 13 -26.11 -6.28 -4.08
CA GLY A 13 -27.26 -7.15 -3.87
C GLY A 13 -27.88 -7.52 -5.21
N ILE A 14 -27.63 -8.72 -5.72
CA ILE A 14 -28.55 -9.39 -6.65
C ILE A 14 -28.49 -10.90 -6.43
N THR A 15 -29.55 -11.40 -5.86
CA THR A 15 -29.96 -12.80 -5.88
C THR A 15 -30.29 -13.22 -7.31
N CYS A 16 -29.57 -14.21 -7.87
CA CYS A 16 -30.16 -15.10 -8.85
C CYS A 16 -29.38 -16.40 -8.97
N CYS A 17 -30.00 -17.49 -8.54
CA CYS A 17 -29.61 -18.87 -8.82
C CYS A 17 -29.60 -19.13 -10.32
N MET A 18 -28.51 -19.58 -10.90
CA MET A 18 -28.52 -20.47 -12.06
C MET A 18 -27.25 -21.32 -12.11
N ASN A 19 -27.45 -22.63 -12.04
CA ASN A 19 -26.46 -23.64 -12.35
C ASN A 19 -26.01 -23.53 -13.81
N PHE A 20 -24.70 -23.45 -14.04
CA PHE A 20 -24.13 -23.88 -15.29
C PHE A 20 -22.88 -24.71 -15.04
N THR A 21 -22.92 -25.90 -15.58
CA THR A 21 -21.86 -26.89 -15.71
C THR A 21 -20.73 -26.37 -16.59
N SER A 22 -19.53 -26.55 -16.11
CA SER A 22 -18.28 -26.91 -16.79
C SER A 22 -18.05 -26.45 -18.21
N CYS A 23 -16.98 -25.62 -18.36
CA CYS A 23 -15.91 -25.91 -19.33
C CYS A 23 -14.62 -25.23 -18.86
N SER A 24 -13.59 -26.04 -18.73
CA SER A 24 -12.23 -25.67 -18.38
C SER A 24 -11.63 -24.67 -19.36
N ASN A 25 -11.25 -23.49 -18.87
CA ASN A 25 -10.13 -22.75 -19.40
C ASN A 25 -9.11 -22.66 -18.27
N GLU A 26 -7.95 -23.23 -18.51
CA GLU A 26 -6.77 -23.08 -17.67
C GLU A 26 -6.37 -21.59 -17.72
N GLU A 27 -6.88 -20.80 -16.80
CA GLU A 27 -6.23 -19.56 -16.39
C GLU A 27 -5.20 -19.97 -15.36
N ASP A 28 -3.94 -19.65 -15.62
CA ASP A 28 -2.80 -19.88 -14.75
C ASP A 28 -3.14 -19.40 -13.34
N GLU A 29 -3.47 -20.34 -12.45
CA GLU A 29 -3.51 -20.04 -11.02
C GLU A 29 -2.07 -19.65 -10.61
N PRO A 30 -1.88 -18.53 -9.91
CA PRO A 30 -0.55 -18.18 -9.42
C PRO A 30 -0.10 -19.32 -8.47
N ASP A 31 1.02 -19.94 -8.83
CA ASP A 31 1.66 -21.01 -8.08
C ASP A 31 1.87 -20.59 -6.61
N SER A 32 1.00 -21.10 -5.74
CA SER A 32 1.05 -20.86 -4.29
C SER A 32 2.18 -21.62 -3.59
N GLY A 33 3.07 -22.26 -4.35
CA GLY A 33 4.06 -23.20 -3.85
C GLY A 33 5.51 -22.72 -3.80
N VAL A 34 5.83 -21.48 -4.16
CA VAL A 34 7.22 -21.00 -4.11
C VAL A 34 7.42 -20.16 -2.85
N VAL A 35 8.05 -20.76 -1.85
CA VAL A 35 8.63 -20.03 -0.71
C VAL A 35 9.65 -19.04 -1.29
N GLY A 36 9.43 -17.74 -1.13
CA GLY A 36 10.37 -16.71 -1.53
C GLY A 36 11.66 -16.85 -0.72
N ASN A 37 12.83 -16.69 -1.35
CA ASN A 37 14.12 -16.67 -0.67
C ASN A 37 14.59 -15.25 -0.32
N GLY A 38 13.72 -14.26 -0.49
CA GLY A 38 14.03 -12.86 -0.22
C GLY A 38 14.13 -12.57 1.27
N THR A 39 15.03 -11.66 1.61
CA THR A 39 15.16 -11.13 2.98
C THR A 39 14.72 -9.68 2.96
N VAL A 40 13.90 -9.28 3.93
CA VAL A 40 13.48 -7.88 4.09
C VAL A 40 14.72 -7.01 4.26
N ASN A 41 14.82 -5.97 3.44
CA ASN A 41 15.88 -4.97 3.55
C ASN A 41 15.32 -3.56 3.36
N PRO A 42 14.91 -2.88 4.44
CA PRO A 42 14.34 -1.54 4.37
C PRO A 42 15.25 -0.50 3.70
N ALA A 43 16.58 -0.70 3.71
CA ALA A 43 17.52 0.19 3.05
C ALA A 43 17.38 0.21 1.51
N THR A 44 16.72 -0.77 0.91
CA THR A 44 16.39 -0.74 -0.53
C THR A 44 15.27 0.25 -0.85
N VAL A 45 14.44 0.56 0.14
CA VAL A 45 13.33 1.54 0.06
C VAL A 45 13.78 2.88 0.65
N PHE A 46 14.38 2.87 1.84
CA PHE A 46 14.77 4.03 2.63
C PHE A 46 16.29 4.17 2.66
N ALA A 47 16.91 4.48 1.51
CA ALA A 47 18.36 4.55 1.38
C ALA A 47 19.04 5.58 2.34
N ASN A 48 18.30 6.57 2.82
CA ASN A 48 18.75 7.60 3.76
C ASN A 48 18.28 7.37 5.21
N GLY A 49 17.82 6.15 5.51
CA GLY A 49 17.30 5.75 6.81
C GLY A 49 15.77 5.72 6.86
N ILE A 50 15.27 4.87 7.72
CA ILE A 50 13.83 4.75 8.00
C ILE A 50 13.38 5.98 8.78
N PRO A 51 12.25 6.64 8.45
CA PRO A 51 11.73 7.73 9.26
C PRO A 51 11.39 7.22 10.68
N GLN A 52 11.67 8.03 11.69
CA GLN A 52 11.33 7.72 13.09
C GLN A 52 9.83 7.96 13.34
N LYS A 53 9.25 8.92 12.60
CA LYS A 53 7.83 9.25 12.69
C LYS A 53 7.27 9.68 11.34
N VAL A 54 6.04 9.24 11.05
CA VAL A 54 5.25 9.65 9.88
C VAL A 54 3.83 9.95 10.33
N GLY A 55 3.38 11.20 10.15
CA GLY A 55 2.11 11.65 10.72
C GLY A 55 2.07 11.44 12.24
N GLY A 56 1.07 10.70 12.72
CA GLY A 56 0.94 10.26 14.12
C GLY A 56 1.79 9.05 14.48
N MET A 57 2.19 8.22 13.46
CA MET A 57 2.84 6.93 13.65
C MET A 57 4.30 7.06 14.07
N ASN A 58 4.68 6.44 15.19
CA ASN A 58 6.07 6.28 15.63
C ASN A 58 6.59 4.91 15.17
N LEU A 59 7.77 4.87 14.58
CA LEU A 59 8.41 3.66 14.08
C LEU A 59 9.51 3.20 15.04
N THR A 60 9.50 1.91 15.37
CA THR A 60 10.55 1.27 16.19
C THR A 60 11.31 0.29 15.32
N VAL A 61 12.64 0.38 15.36
CA VAL A 61 13.56 -0.49 14.61
C VAL A 61 14.29 -1.40 15.59
N ASN A 62 14.43 -2.69 15.26
CA ASN A 62 15.16 -3.67 16.06
C ASN A 62 16.69 -3.61 15.81
N SER A 63 17.46 -4.47 16.49
CA SER A 63 18.92 -4.54 16.35
C SER A 63 19.42 -4.91 14.95
N ASP A 64 18.57 -5.56 14.14
CA ASP A 64 18.89 -5.99 12.79
C ASP A 64 18.56 -4.93 11.73
N GLY A 65 18.07 -3.76 12.17
CA GLY A 65 17.69 -2.66 11.28
C GLY A 65 16.32 -2.82 10.65
N LEU A 66 15.50 -3.77 11.13
CA LEU A 66 14.15 -4.03 10.64
C LEU A 66 13.13 -3.29 11.51
N VAL A 67 12.05 -2.79 10.90
CA VAL A 67 10.93 -2.20 11.64
C VAL A 67 10.24 -3.31 12.45
N SER A 68 10.21 -3.16 13.77
CA SER A 68 9.59 -4.13 14.67
C SER A 68 8.20 -3.70 15.15
N ALA A 69 7.92 -2.38 15.15
CA ALA A 69 6.61 -1.88 15.51
C ALA A 69 6.32 -0.49 14.92
N LEU A 70 5.03 -0.21 14.71
CA LEU A 70 4.47 1.12 14.53
C LEU A 70 3.38 1.36 15.58
N THR A 71 3.32 2.57 16.12
CA THR A 71 2.31 2.93 17.13
C THR A 71 1.80 4.35 16.92
N ASP A 72 0.49 4.53 17.01
CA ASP A 72 -0.19 5.83 17.03
C ASP A 72 -1.44 5.75 17.90
N GLY A 73 -1.40 6.35 19.09
CA GLY A 73 -2.53 6.34 20.02
C GLY A 73 -3.05 4.93 20.28
N SER A 74 -4.23 4.60 19.72
CA SER A 74 -4.87 3.29 19.85
C SER A 74 -4.33 2.25 18.84
N VAL A 75 -3.63 2.69 17.77
CA VAL A 75 -3.11 1.80 16.73
C VAL A 75 -1.78 1.19 17.19
N LYS A 76 -1.69 -0.13 17.10
CA LYS A 76 -0.46 -0.88 17.33
C LYS A 76 -0.24 -1.91 16.24
N VAL A 77 0.89 -1.82 15.57
CA VAL A 77 1.34 -2.80 14.56
C VAL A 77 2.67 -3.38 15.01
N THR A 78 2.82 -4.70 14.96
CA THR A 78 4.09 -5.38 15.23
C THR A 78 4.46 -6.29 14.09
N PHE A 79 5.78 -6.41 13.83
CA PHE A 79 6.32 -7.26 12.79
C PHE A 79 7.21 -8.33 13.41
N GLU A 80 6.97 -9.58 13.03
CA GLU A 80 7.80 -10.73 13.35
C GLU A 80 8.46 -11.22 12.06
N TYR A 81 9.74 -11.54 12.16
CA TYR A 81 10.56 -12.03 11.05
C TYR A 81 11.05 -13.44 11.39
N PRO A 82 10.23 -14.49 11.18
CA PRO A 82 10.60 -15.85 11.54
C PRO A 82 11.86 -16.29 10.81
N CYS A 83 12.78 -16.96 11.51
CA CYS A 83 13.92 -17.59 10.86
C CYS A 83 13.41 -18.70 9.92
N MET A 84 13.96 -18.78 8.70
CA MET A 84 13.57 -19.69 7.59
C MET A 84 13.51 -21.20 7.89
N SER A 85 13.51 -21.64 9.15
CA SER A 85 13.55 -23.06 9.53
C SER A 85 12.17 -23.74 9.61
N ARG A 86 11.08 -23.03 9.37
CA ARG A 86 9.73 -23.60 9.46
C ARG A 86 9.09 -23.68 8.08
N ALA A 87 9.07 -24.87 7.52
CA ALA A 87 8.29 -25.17 6.33
C ALA A 87 6.80 -24.89 6.63
N ASN A 88 6.16 -24.03 5.85
CA ASN A 88 4.74 -23.65 5.85
C ASN A 88 4.34 -22.36 6.61
N GLU A 89 5.28 -21.52 7.05
CA GLU A 89 4.92 -20.25 7.68
C GLU A 89 5.36 -19.07 6.80
N ALA A 90 4.68 -17.92 6.99
CA ALA A 90 4.99 -16.67 6.30
C ALA A 90 6.43 -16.21 6.57
N ASP A 91 7.01 -15.48 5.64
CA ASP A 91 8.33 -14.85 5.79
C ASP A 91 8.28 -13.66 6.77
N VAL A 92 7.12 -12.97 6.85
CA VAL A 92 6.83 -11.93 7.83
C VAL A 92 5.43 -12.12 8.37
N ILE A 93 5.24 -11.93 9.68
CA ILE A 93 3.93 -11.87 10.31
C ILE A 93 3.72 -10.45 10.83
N MET A 94 2.65 -9.81 10.38
CA MET A 94 2.25 -8.49 10.85
C MET A 94 0.97 -8.64 11.68
N ASN A 95 1.04 -8.22 12.95
CA ASN A 95 -0.12 -8.19 13.85
C ASN A 95 -0.57 -6.75 13.97
N VAL A 96 -1.83 -6.49 13.70
CA VAL A 96 -2.46 -5.16 13.75
C VAL A 96 -3.56 -5.18 14.79
N SER A 97 -3.58 -4.14 15.63
CA SER A 97 -4.63 -3.89 16.63
C SER A 97 -5.01 -2.41 16.56
N ASP A 98 -6.24 -2.11 16.23
CA ASP A 98 -6.80 -0.76 16.13
C ASP A 98 -8.31 -0.74 16.44
N GLU A 99 -8.98 0.37 16.13
CA GLU A 99 -10.42 0.53 16.36
C GLU A 99 -11.31 -0.38 15.49
N GLU A 100 -10.76 -0.94 14.40
CA GLU A 100 -11.46 -1.87 13.51
C GLU A 100 -11.35 -3.33 13.98
N GLY A 101 -10.53 -3.60 15.00
CA GLY A 101 -10.30 -4.92 15.59
C GLY A 101 -8.88 -5.43 15.39
N ASP A 102 -8.64 -6.64 15.91
CA ASP A 102 -7.36 -7.32 15.75
C ASP A 102 -7.36 -8.12 14.44
N ARG A 103 -6.22 -8.13 13.75
CA ARG A 103 -6.00 -8.93 12.54
C ARG A 103 -4.55 -9.33 12.39
N VAL A 104 -4.33 -10.47 11.73
CA VAL A 104 -2.99 -11.00 11.46
C VAL A 104 -2.80 -11.10 9.95
N ILE A 105 -1.69 -10.56 9.47
CA ILE A 105 -1.31 -10.65 8.06
C ILE A 105 -0.08 -11.52 7.92
N TYR A 106 -0.22 -12.60 7.16
CA TYR A 106 0.85 -13.53 6.79
C TYR A 106 1.40 -13.10 5.44
N VAL A 107 2.68 -12.73 5.39
CA VAL A 107 3.35 -12.18 4.21
C VAL A 107 4.34 -13.20 3.67
N THR A 108 4.20 -13.53 2.38
CA THR A 108 5.22 -14.25 1.61
C THR A 108 6.00 -13.25 0.76
N LEU A 109 7.33 -13.35 0.76
CA LEU A 109 8.21 -12.45 0.03
C LEU A 109 8.60 -13.01 -1.34
N ASN A 110 8.95 -12.12 -2.27
CA ASN A 110 9.65 -12.47 -3.50
C ASN A 110 11.18 -12.46 -3.27
N ASP A 111 11.95 -12.78 -4.30
CA ASP A 111 13.43 -12.83 -4.23
C ASP A 111 14.10 -11.49 -3.92
N LEU A 112 13.38 -10.38 -4.07
CA LEU A 112 13.87 -9.02 -3.73
C LEU A 112 13.58 -8.64 -2.28
N GLY A 113 12.88 -9.50 -1.51
CA GLY A 113 12.45 -9.21 -0.14
C GLY A 113 11.20 -8.34 -0.04
N TYR A 114 10.43 -8.23 -1.12
CA TYR A 114 9.15 -7.51 -1.14
C TYR A 114 7.97 -8.48 -1.09
N SER A 115 6.83 -8.02 -0.62
CA SER A 115 5.59 -8.82 -0.56
C SER A 115 5.25 -9.40 -1.93
N LYS A 116 5.06 -10.71 -2.00
CA LYS A 116 4.54 -11.43 -3.18
C LYS A 116 3.07 -11.79 -2.97
N TYR A 117 2.75 -12.19 -1.76
CA TYR A 117 1.41 -12.63 -1.38
C TYR A 117 1.13 -12.26 0.08
N TRP A 118 -0.11 -11.89 0.37
CA TRP A 118 -0.65 -11.70 1.72
C TRP A 118 -1.88 -12.54 1.93
N LYS A 119 -1.98 -13.03 3.16
CA LYS A 119 -3.23 -13.55 3.72
C LYS A 119 -3.53 -12.79 4.99
N ARG A 120 -4.55 -11.95 4.99
CA ARG A 120 -5.07 -11.24 6.15
C ARG A 120 -6.19 -12.06 6.76
N VAL A 121 -6.12 -12.28 8.06
CA VAL A 121 -7.13 -13.02 8.84
C VAL A 121 -7.64 -12.11 9.94
N TYR A 122 -8.94 -11.90 9.95
CA TYR A 122 -9.65 -11.11 10.95
C TYR A 122 -10.10 -11.97 12.13
N ASP A 123 -10.45 -11.33 13.28
CA ASP A 123 -10.88 -12.02 14.49
C ASP A 123 -12.14 -12.86 14.32
N ASP A 124 -13.05 -12.43 13.42
CA ASP A 124 -14.28 -13.15 13.08
C ASP A 124 -14.05 -14.35 12.15
N GLY A 125 -12.82 -14.50 11.65
CA GLY A 125 -12.39 -15.56 10.76
C GLY A 125 -12.49 -15.24 9.28
N ASP A 126 -12.89 -14.04 8.91
CA ASP A 126 -12.85 -13.57 7.51
C ASP A 126 -11.43 -13.48 7.01
N VAL A 127 -11.25 -13.66 5.70
CA VAL A 127 -9.95 -13.72 5.05
C VAL A 127 -9.93 -12.87 3.80
N ASP A 128 -8.91 -12.00 3.70
CA ASP A 128 -8.56 -11.31 2.47
C ASP A 128 -7.22 -11.83 1.95
N GLU A 129 -7.11 -11.93 0.63
CA GLU A 129 -5.89 -12.37 -0.04
C GLU A 129 -5.44 -11.33 -1.06
N TYR A 130 -4.11 -11.09 -1.12
CA TYR A 130 -3.51 -10.11 -2.02
C TYR A 130 -2.28 -10.69 -2.70
N TRP A 131 -2.12 -10.37 -3.99
CA TRP A 131 -0.95 -10.70 -4.80
C TRP A 131 -0.34 -9.42 -5.34
N PHE A 132 0.99 -9.35 -5.31
CA PHE A 132 1.76 -8.16 -5.69
C PHE A 132 2.76 -8.49 -6.78
N GLU A 133 2.78 -7.66 -7.82
CA GLU A 133 3.74 -7.71 -8.91
C GLU A 133 4.59 -6.43 -8.92
N TYR A 134 5.86 -6.58 -9.30
CA TYR A 134 6.82 -5.49 -9.37
C TYR A 134 7.40 -5.36 -10.77
N ASN A 135 7.82 -4.13 -11.14
CA ASN A 135 8.58 -3.91 -12.36
C ASN A 135 10.06 -4.28 -12.15
N SER A 136 10.88 -4.21 -13.22
CA SER A 136 12.31 -4.52 -13.18
C SER A 136 13.13 -3.62 -12.23
N ASP A 137 12.61 -2.45 -11.89
CA ASP A 137 13.27 -1.50 -10.98
C ASP A 137 12.92 -1.76 -9.51
N GLY A 138 12.04 -2.73 -9.24
CA GLY A 138 11.58 -3.09 -7.90
C GLY A 138 10.48 -2.18 -7.37
N GLN A 139 9.73 -1.52 -8.25
CA GLN A 139 8.57 -0.69 -7.89
C GLN A 139 7.28 -1.48 -8.11
N LEU A 140 6.28 -1.28 -7.25
CA LEU A 140 4.99 -1.96 -7.29
C LEU A 140 4.27 -1.69 -8.61
N LYS A 141 3.95 -2.75 -9.37
CA LYS A 141 3.31 -2.66 -10.69
C LYS A 141 1.83 -2.99 -10.65
N LYS A 142 1.45 -3.96 -9.83
CA LYS A 142 0.07 -4.44 -9.75
C LYS A 142 -0.23 -5.01 -8.37
N ILE A 143 -1.45 -4.79 -7.91
CA ILE A 143 -2.06 -5.48 -6.78
C ILE A 143 -3.30 -6.19 -7.31
N LYS A 144 -3.48 -7.46 -6.95
CA LYS A 144 -4.75 -8.18 -7.05
C LYS A 144 -5.24 -8.44 -5.63
N ALA A 145 -6.48 -8.10 -5.35
CA ALA A 145 -7.16 -8.40 -4.09
C ALA A 145 -8.28 -9.39 -4.33
N GLN A 146 -8.56 -10.24 -3.35
CA GLN A 146 -9.69 -11.16 -3.34
C GLN A 146 -10.17 -11.37 -1.90
N ASN A 147 -11.50 -11.32 -1.72
CA ASN A 147 -12.17 -11.63 -0.47
C ASN A 147 -13.51 -12.33 -0.75
N SER A 148 -14.33 -12.52 0.30
CA SER A 148 -15.65 -13.14 0.19
C SER A 148 -16.65 -12.35 -0.69
N GLU A 149 -16.43 -11.05 -0.89
CA GLU A 149 -17.31 -10.15 -1.65
C GLU A 149 -16.91 -10.07 -3.13
N GLY A 150 -15.66 -10.42 -3.49
CA GLY A 150 -15.21 -10.39 -4.87
C GLY A 150 -13.71 -10.23 -5.05
N SER A 151 -13.33 -9.75 -6.22
CA SER A 151 -11.92 -9.49 -6.54
C SER A 151 -11.75 -8.16 -7.28
N GLY A 152 -10.61 -7.52 -7.04
CA GLY A 152 -10.23 -6.29 -7.71
C GLY A 152 -8.74 -6.23 -8.04
N THR A 153 -8.37 -5.27 -8.89
CA THR A 153 -6.95 -5.01 -9.19
C THR A 153 -6.66 -3.53 -9.19
N VAL A 154 -5.43 -3.17 -8.79
CA VAL A 154 -4.84 -1.85 -8.99
C VAL A 154 -3.61 -2.00 -9.85
N GLU A 155 -3.52 -1.28 -10.96
CA GLU A 155 -2.41 -1.32 -11.91
C GLU A 155 -1.75 0.05 -12.05
N TYR A 156 -0.42 0.07 -12.04
CA TYR A 156 0.40 1.28 -12.08
C TYR A 156 1.13 1.41 -13.40
N THR A 157 1.05 2.59 -14.01
CA THR A 157 1.85 2.96 -15.17
C THR A 157 2.95 3.92 -14.74
N TYR A 158 4.19 3.63 -15.16
CA TYR A 158 5.38 4.41 -14.82
C TYR A 158 5.94 5.16 -16.03
N ASP A 159 6.48 6.35 -15.77
CA ASP A 159 7.37 7.08 -16.67
C ASP A 159 8.58 7.59 -15.86
N ASN A 160 9.79 7.24 -16.30
CA ASN A 160 11.06 7.62 -15.65
C ASN A 160 11.08 7.35 -14.13
N GLY A 161 10.51 6.20 -13.69
CA GLY A 161 10.45 5.79 -12.30
C GLY A 161 9.40 6.50 -11.44
N ASN A 162 8.51 7.29 -12.06
CA ASN A 162 7.37 7.93 -11.41
C ASN A 162 6.06 7.29 -11.85
N ILE A 163 5.13 7.04 -10.94
CA ILE A 163 3.77 6.61 -11.25
C ILE A 163 3.03 7.78 -11.90
N ILE A 164 2.63 7.63 -13.17
CA ILE A 164 1.89 8.68 -13.89
C ILE A 164 0.39 8.37 -14.00
N SER A 165 -0.01 7.12 -13.81
CA SER A 165 -1.41 6.72 -13.86
C SER A 165 -1.64 5.49 -13.00
N VAL A 166 -2.82 5.43 -12.41
CA VAL A 166 -3.37 4.27 -11.69
C VAL A 166 -4.68 3.88 -12.33
N LYS A 167 -4.91 2.58 -12.50
CA LYS A 167 -6.17 2.03 -12.97
C LYS A 167 -6.66 0.99 -11.98
N MET A 168 -7.92 1.11 -11.56
CA MET A 168 -8.59 0.15 -10.70
C MET A 168 -9.64 -0.61 -11.47
N THR A 169 -9.78 -1.91 -11.19
CA THR A 169 -10.84 -2.77 -11.75
C THR A 169 -11.51 -3.52 -10.60
N PRO A 170 -12.81 -3.75 -10.67
CA PRO A 170 -13.72 -3.49 -11.80
C PRO A 170 -13.72 -2.03 -12.28
N ALA A 171 -14.28 -1.76 -13.48
CA ALA A 171 -14.12 -0.46 -14.16
C ALA A 171 -14.76 0.75 -13.42
N ASP A 172 -15.66 0.49 -12.49
CA ASP A 172 -16.22 1.46 -11.53
C ASP A 172 -15.23 1.82 -10.41
N GLY A 173 -14.13 1.09 -10.27
CA GLY A 173 -13.06 1.37 -9.33
C GLY A 173 -12.21 2.62 -9.63
N GLY A 174 -12.36 3.24 -10.80
CA GLY A 174 -11.79 4.53 -11.12
C GLY A 174 -10.40 4.54 -11.76
N THR A 175 -9.95 5.75 -12.05
CA THR A 175 -8.62 6.05 -12.60
C THR A 175 -8.01 7.25 -11.92
N MET A 176 -6.68 7.30 -11.84
CA MET A 176 -5.95 8.45 -11.31
C MET A 176 -4.83 8.85 -12.26
N LYS A 177 -4.55 10.14 -12.32
CA LYS A 177 -3.43 10.73 -13.05
C LYS A 177 -2.58 11.53 -12.06
N ILE A 178 -1.29 11.22 -12.00
CA ILE A 178 -0.36 11.80 -11.05
C ILE A 178 0.65 12.69 -11.76
N SER A 179 0.92 13.86 -11.19
CA SER A 179 1.80 14.87 -11.76
C SER A 179 2.92 15.27 -10.80
N TYR A 180 4.10 15.60 -11.35
CA TYR A 180 5.33 15.90 -10.62
C TYR A 180 5.89 17.31 -10.92
N GLY A 181 5.18 18.08 -11.72
CA GLY A 181 5.58 19.44 -12.12
C GLY A 181 6.74 19.46 -13.13
N SER A 182 7.10 20.68 -13.55
CA SER A 182 8.21 20.90 -14.51
C SER A 182 9.61 20.85 -13.88
N ALA A 183 9.71 20.96 -12.55
CA ALA A 183 10.93 20.80 -11.77
C ALA A 183 10.66 19.81 -10.63
N PRO A 184 10.70 18.50 -10.90
CA PRO A 184 10.32 17.49 -9.92
C PRO A 184 11.18 17.52 -8.66
N ILE A 185 10.56 17.43 -7.49
CA ILE A 185 11.23 17.29 -6.21
C ILE A 185 11.71 15.84 -6.07
N LYS A 186 13.00 15.61 -5.92
CA LYS A 186 13.55 14.27 -5.74
C LYS A 186 13.03 13.64 -4.45
N ASN A 187 12.60 12.40 -4.53
CA ASN A 187 12.18 11.62 -3.38
C ASN A 187 13.37 10.93 -2.70
N VAL A 188 14.25 11.71 -2.09
CA VAL A 188 15.49 11.22 -1.44
C VAL A 188 15.16 10.33 -0.22
N GLY A 189 14.07 10.62 0.47
CA GLY A 189 13.64 9.87 1.65
C GLY A 189 12.94 8.54 1.35
N GLY A 190 12.61 8.25 0.09
CA GLY A 190 11.83 7.06 -0.25
C GLY A 190 10.39 7.10 0.30
N VAL A 191 9.84 8.27 0.55
CA VAL A 191 8.47 8.40 1.07
C VAL A 191 7.45 8.06 -0.01
N MET A 192 6.44 7.28 0.37
CA MET A 192 5.28 6.98 -0.45
C MET A 192 4.05 6.93 0.46
N ILE A 193 3.11 7.81 0.24
CA ILE A 193 1.80 7.79 0.89
C ILE A 193 0.86 7.06 -0.06
N LEU A 194 0.42 5.88 0.31
CA LEU A 194 -0.23 4.95 -0.60
C LEU A 194 -1.59 5.43 -1.09
N THR A 195 -2.30 6.25 -0.29
CA THR A 195 -3.56 6.87 -0.70
C THR A 195 -3.41 7.77 -1.93
N MET A 196 -2.26 8.47 -2.09
CA MET A 196 -1.95 9.25 -3.29
C MET A 196 -1.91 8.42 -4.57
N PHE A 197 -1.81 7.09 -4.42
CA PHE A 197 -1.67 6.13 -5.51
C PHE A 197 -2.81 5.09 -5.51
N GLY A 198 -3.94 5.44 -4.90
CA GLY A 198 -5.16 4.63 -4.96
C GLY A 198 -5.16 3.39 -4.08
N ILE A 199 -4.33 3.35 -3.05
CA ILE A 199 -4.36 2.32 -2.01
C ILE A 199 -4.83 2.97 -0.72
N ASP A 200 -6.09 2.77 -0.37
CA ASP A 200 -6.69 3.21 0.89
C ASP A 200 -6.78 2.04 1.88
N ASP A 201 -5.64 1.42 2.12
CA ASP A 201 -5.48 0.30 3.05
C ASP A 201 -4.37 0.64 4.05
N PRO A 202 -4.69 0.93 5.32
CA PRO A 202 -3.71 1.32 6.33
C PRO A 202 -2.68 0.22 6.59
N ASP A 203 -3.03 -1.07 6.48
CA ASP A 203 -2.09 -2.17 6.68
C ASP A 203 -1.01 -2.18 5.60
N MET A 204 -1.38 -1.85 4.36
CA MET A 204 -0.41 -1.70 3.27
C MET A 204 0.53 -0.52 3.52
N GLN A 205 0.01 0.60 4.05
CA GLN A 205 0.85 1.74 4.42
C GLN A 205 1.83 1.37 5.55
N TYR A 206 1.41 0.61 6.55
CA TYR A 206 2.29 0.13 7.63
C TYR A 206 3.39 -0.78 7.07
N ALA A 207 3.03 -1.72 6.22
CA ALA A 207 3.98 -2.62 5.58
C ALA A 207 4.94 -1.90 4.63
N TYR A 208 4.50 -0.81 3.97
CA TYR A 208 5.41 0.04 3.20
C TYR A 208 6.55 0.56 4.07
N TYR A 209 6.24 1.09 5.26
CA TYR A 209 7.26 1.58 6.19
C TYR A 209 8.14 0.46 6.76
N ALA A 210 7.69 -0.78 6.76
CA ALA A 210 8.53 -1.94 7.07
C ALA A 210 9.43 -2.37 5.89
N GLY A 211 9.33 -1.70 4.72
CA GLY A 211 10.14 -2.01 3.54
C GLY A 211 9.59 -3.14 2.68
N LEU A 212 8.31 -3.52 2.87
CA LEU A 212 7.72 -4.71 2.24
C LEU A 212 7.08 -4.45 0.86
N PHE A 213 6.94 -3.19 0.41
CA PHE A 213 6.23 -2.83 -0.83
C PHE A 213 7.12 -2.35 -1.98
N GLY A 214 8.43 -2.60 -1.90
CA GLY A 214 9.35 -2.18 -2.93
C GLY A 214 9.67 -0.69 -2.91
N LYS A 215 10.28 -0.20 -3.99
CA LYS A 215 10.79 1.16 -4.07
C LYS A 215 9.69 2.18 -4.36
N SER A 216 9.82 3.35 -3.76
CA SER A 216 8.98 4.51 -4.05
C SER A 216 9.18 5.06 -5.47
N THR A 217 8.39 6.07 -5.82
CA THR A 217 8.65 6.95 -6.97
C THR A 217 9.95 7.73 -6.78
N VAL A 218 10.65 8.06 -7.89
CA VAL A 218 11.90 8.83 -7.85
C VAL A 218 11.68 10.31 -7.52
N SER A 219 10.45 10.79 -7.67
CA SER A 219 10.05 12.16 -7.34
C SER A 219 8.83 12.16 -6.43
N LEU A 220 8.66 13.22 -5.64
CA LEU A 220 7.46 13.46 -4.84
C LEU A 220 6.35 14.03 -5.75
N PRO A 221 5.12 13.49 -5.71
CA PRO A 221 4.00 14.01 -6.49
C PRO A 221 3.59 15.40 -5.99
N ILE A 222 3.05 16.23 -6.91
CA ILE A 222 2.50 17.54 -6.56
C ILE A 222 1.00 17.62 -6.81
N LYS A 223 0.43 16.66 -7.55
CA LYS A 223 -0.99 16.63 -7.85
C LYS A 223 -1.47 15.24 -8.21
N ASN A 224 -2.67 14.92 -7.78
CA ASN A 224 -3.45 13.78 -8.22
C ASN A 224 -4.79 14.28 -8.78
N GLU A 225 -5.18 13.76 -9.94
CA GLU A 225 -6.49 13.96 -10.56
C GLU A 225 -7.14 12.58 -10.67
N ALA A 226 -8.17 12.34 -9.89
CA ALA A 226 -8.85 11.07 -9.79
C ALA A 226 -10.29 11.17 -10.28
N TYR A 227 -10.79 10.08 -10.84
CA TYR A 227 -12.18 9.93 -11.22
C TYR A 227 -12.71 8.63 -10.62
N PHE A 228 -13.65 8.76 -9.69
CA PHE A 228 -14.29 7.64 -8.99
C PHE A 228 -15.79 7.86 -8.93
N ASP A 229 -16.56 6.83 -9.22
CA ASP A 229 -18.02 6.78 -9.09
C ASP A 229 -18.76 7.99 -9.73
N GLY A 230 -18.22 8.51 -10.83
CA GLY A 230 -18.80 9.65 -11.55
C GLY A 230 -18.31 11.01 -11.06
N GLU A 231 -17.44 11.08 -10.06
CA GLU A 231 -16.92 12.31 -9.47
C GLU A 231 -15.44 12.54 -9.81
N ASP A 232 -15.12 13.80 -10.09
CA ASP A 232 -13.75 14.28 -10.23
C ASP A 232 -13.21 14.72 -8.86
N ILE A 233 -12.08 14.16 -8.46
CA ILE A 233 -11.36 14.50 -7.23
C ILE A 233 -10.00 15.06 -7.60
N VAL A 234 -9.62 16.16 -6.97
CA VAL A 234 -8.30 16.77 -7.15
C VAL A 234 -7.61 16.90 -5.79
N GLU A 235 -6.38 16.41 -5.72
CA GLU A 235 -5.51 16.62 -4.57
C GLU A 235 -4.25 17.37 -5.03
N ASP A 236 -3.98 18.51 -4.42
CA ASP A 236 -2.73 19.26 -4.60
C ASP A 236 -1.81 19.01 -3.41
N TYR A 237 -0.54 18.70 -3.68
CA TYR A 237 0.46 18.36 -2.68
C TYR A 237 1.55 19.41 -2.61
N SER A 238 1.87 19.84 -1.40
CA SER A 238 2.96 20.78 -1.12
C SER A 238 3.92 20.17 -0.10
N TRP A 239 5.21 20.14 -0.43
CA TRP A 239 6.26 19.51 0.36
C TRP A 239 7.21 20.53 0.97
N VAL A 240 7.56 20.36 2.24
CA VAL A 240 8.69 21.03 2.88
C VAL A 240 9.84 20.05 2.98
N ILE A 241 10.99 20.45 2.44
CA ILE A 241 12.20 19.62 2.36
C ILE A 241 13.28 20.26 3.21
N ASN A 242 14.00 19.46 4.02
CA ASN A 242 15.15 19.93 4.80
C ASN A 242 16.44 20.02 3.96
N ASP A 243 17.51 20.50 4.56
CA ASP A 243 18.84 20.68 3.90
C ASP A 243 19.45 19.37 3.37
N ASN A 244 19.02 18.21 3.89
CA ASN A 244 19.46 16.89 3.43
C ASN A 244 18.59 16.34 2.29
N GLY A 245 17.60 17.10 1.82
CA GLY A 245 16.67 16.68 0.76
C GLY A 245 15.53 15.78 1.25
N LEU A 246 15.37 15.60 2.56
CA LEU A 246 14.34 14.75 3.15
C LEU A 246 13.06 15.55 3.38
N PRO A 247 11.87 15.01 3.05
CA PRO A 247 10.60 15.67 3.34
C PRO A 247 10.36 15.71 4.86
N THR A 248 9.95 16.87 5.35
CA THR A 248 9.61 17.09 6.77
C THR A 248 8.13 17.40 6.98
N LYS A 249 7.46 17.84 5.92
CA LYS A 249 6.02 18.10 5.93
C LYS A 249 5.43 17.89 4.54
N LEU A 250 4.27 17.29 4.51
CA LEU A 250 3.34 17.26 3.40
C LEU A 250 2.11 18.07 3.79
N THR A 251 1.65 18.95 2.92
CA THR A 251 0.32 19.56 2.98
C THR A 251 -0.48 19.02 1.79
N THR A 252 -1.58 18.34 2.05
CA THR A 252 -2.55 17.88 1.05
C THR A 252 -3.75 18.82 1.05
N LYS A 253 -4.10 19.36 -0.11
CA LYS A 253 -5.35 20.06 -0.33
C LYS A 253 -6.25 19.19 -1.19
N TYR A 254 -7.31 18.69 -0.59
CA TYR A 254 -8.38 17.95 -1.26
C TYR A 254 -9.44 18.89 -1.82
N THR A 255 -9.98 18.58 -3.01
CA THR A 255 -11.08 19.32 -3.63
C THR A 255 -11.93 18.36 -4.47
N ASP A 256 -13.23 18.37 -4.25
CA ASP A 256 -14.25 17.74 -5.09
C ASP A 256 -15.31 18.79 -5.51
N SER A 257 -16.46 18.34 -6.04
CA SER A 257 -17.55 19.21 -6.51
C SER A 257 -18.13 20.12 -5.41
N ASP A 258 -18.15 19.66 -4.16
CA ASP A 258 -18.92 20.26 -3.08
C ASP A 258 -18.08 20.61 -1.84
N TYR A 259 -16.83 20.11 -1.77
CA TYR A 259 -16.01 20.20 -0.57
C TYR A 259 -14.53 20.48 -0.88
N SER A 260 -13.87 21.20 0.02
CA SER A 260 -12.42 21.37 -0.01
C SER A 260 -11.88 21.39 1.42
N ASP A 261 -10.82 20.63 1.66
CA ASP A 261 -10.13 20.56 2.95
C ASP A 261 -8.61 20.58 2.78
N THR A 262 -7.90 20.83 3.88
CA THR A 262 -6.43 20.83 3.89
C THR A 262 -5.92 20.13 5.12
N GLU A 263 -5.01 19.18 4.92
CA GLU A 263 -4.41 18.37 5.97
C GLU A 263 -2.88 18.44 5.91
N ASP A 264 -2.23 18.41 7.07
CA ASP A 264 -0.79 18.39 7.23
C ASP A 264 -0.30 17.05 7.80
N MET A 265 0.72 16.46 7.17
CA MET A 265 1.43 15.29 7.65
C MET A 265 2.91 15.65 7.89
N TYR A 266 3.47 15.22 9.01
CA TYR A 266 4.83 15.53 9.40
C TYR A 266 5.71 14.27 9.40
N PHE A 267 6.99 14.45 9.06
CA PHE A 267 7.99 13.38 9.04
C PHE A 267 9.15 13.75 9.95
N VAL A 268 9.62 12.79 10.74
CA VAL A 268 10.83 12.89 11.57
C VAL A 268 11.81 11.80 11.12
N TRP A 269 13.06 12.20 10.87
CA TRP A 269 14.12 11.33 10.35
C TRP A 269 15.18 11.06 11.41
#